data_ad32dd21088e04bbd8bf21d1ae541134
#
_entry.id   ad32dd21088e04bbd8bf21d1ae541134
#
_cell.length_a   1.000
_cell.length_b   1.000
_cell.length_c   1.000
_cell.angle_alpha   90.00
_cell.angle_beta   90.00
_cell.angle_gamma   90.00
#
_symmetry.space_group_name_H-M   'P 1'
#
loop_
_entity.id
_entity.type
_entity.pdbx_description
1 polymer ?
#
loop_
_entity_poly.entity_id
_entity_poly.type
_entity_poly.pdbx_seq_one_letter_code
_entity_poly.pdbx_strand_id
1 'polypeptide(L)'
;KALSAGWFGLSCGEFILPVLTVYLLTLYTWQNIWVTISIIVILLLPIASYYLIKNLSLDSRETDNNQKQVDKNIKQWTRLEVLKDYRFYIISSNMLAMPWIATGVFVYQSYVTSSKGWGEFTIAQSFMSYSIFTVSTLLLAGPLIDKFSSRKLLIYMNIPLLLSTFVIILFDSSVTAFVF
;
A
#
# COMPACT_ATOMS: atom_id res chain seq x y z
N LYS A 1 -12.02 6.28 -10.03
CA LYS A 1 -12.63 4.91 -10.02
C LYS A 1 -11.62 3.83 -10.39
N ALA A 2 -10.88 3.93 -11.52
CA ALA A 2 -9.89 2.91 -11.93
C ALA A 2 -8.73 2.76 -10.92
N LEU A 3 -8.20 3.86 -10.40
CA LEU A 3 -7.13 3.83 -9.40
C LEU A 3 -7.57 3.13 -8.11
N SER A 4 -8.79 3.41 -7.64
CA SER A 4 -9.34 2.78 -6.44
C SER A 4 -9.54 1.26 -6.61
N ALA A 5 -9.92 0.81 -7.81
CA ALA A 5 -10.02 -0.62 -8.12
C ALA A 5 -8.65 -1.32 -8.09
N GLY A 6 -7.60 -0.65 -8.60
CA GLY A 6 -6.23 -1.17 -8.52
C GLY A 6 -5.74 -1.33 -7.08
N TRP A 7 -5.97 -0.33 -6.24
CA TRP A 7 -5.63 -0.39 -4.81
C TRP A 7 -6.42 -1.47 -4.06
N PHE A 8 -7.70 -1.64 -4.39
CA PHE A 8 -8.51 -2.72 -3.82
C PHE A 8 -7.94 -4.11 -4.17
N GLY A 9 -7.53 -4.31 -5.43
CA GLY A 9 -6.88 -5.56 -5.85
C GLY A 9 -5.57 -5.83 -5.09
N LEU A 10 -4.74 -4.79 -4.88
CA LEU A 10 -3.52 -4.90 -4.06
C LEU A 10 -3.84 -5.33 -2.63
N SER A 11 -4.80 -4.68 -1.98
CA SER A 11 -5.19 -5.02 -0.61
C SER A 11 -5.79 -6.42 -0.49
N CYS A 12 -6.52 -6.91 -1.49
CA CYS A 12 -6.95 -8.31 -1.53
C CYS A 12 -5.78 -9.28 -1.59
N GLY A 13 -4.74 -8.95 -2.36
CA GLY A 13 -3.50 -9.73 -2.42
C GLY A 13 -2.79 -9.75 -1.07
N GLU A 14 -2.61 -8.60 -0.43
CA GLU A 14 -2.00 -8.48 0.89
C GLU A 14 -2.77 -9.22 1.98
N PHE A 15 -4.09 -9.33 1.85
CA PHE A 15 -4.93 -10.06 2.78
C PHE A 15 -4.76 -11.59 2.65
N ILE A 16 -4.75 -12.11 1.43
CA ILE A 16 -4.83 -13.56 1.17
C ILE A 16 -3.45 -14.19 1.06
N LEU A 17 -2.53 -13.57 0.31
CA LEU A 17 -1.27 -14.21 -0.08
C LEU A 17 -0.34 -14.55 1.09
N PRO A 18 -0.16 -13.71 2.12
CA PRO A 18 0.73 -14.05 3.23
C PRO A 18 0.27 -15.29 3.99
N VAL A 19 -1.01 -15.36 4.33
CA VAL A 19 -1.58 -16.50 5.08
C VAL A 19 -1.55 -17.77 4.22
N LEU A 20 -1.92 -17.65 2.96
CA LEU A 20 -1.85 -18.77 2.01
C LEU A 20 -0.41 -19.29 1.85
N THR A 21 0.56 -18.38 1.72
CA THR A 21 1.96 -18.75 1.56
C THR A 21 2.51 -19.47 2.80
N VAL A 22 2.25 -18.95 4.00
CA VAL A 22 2.68 -19.62 5.24
C VAL A 22 2.02 -20.98 5.39
N TYR A 23 0.74 -21.11 5.06
CA TYR A 23 0.07 -22.41 5.06
C TYR A 23 0.68 -23.39 4.05
N LEU A 24 0.96 -22.95 2.83
CA LEU A 24 1.58 -23.78 1.79
C LEU A 24 3.02 -24.21 2.17
N LEU A 25 3.75 -23.37 2.92
CA LEU A 25 5.09 -23.71 3.41
C LEU A 25 5.08 -24.88 4.42
N THR A 26 3.95 -25.17 5.05
CA THR A 26 3.81 -26.39 5.88
C THR A 26 3.67 -27.67 5.08
N LEU A 27 3.27 -27.59 3.79
CA LEU A 27 2.98 -28.71 2.91
C LEU A 27 4.05 -28.92 1.82
N TYR A 28 4.65 -27.83 1.35
CA TYR A 28 5.55 -27.81 0.20
C TYR A 28 6.83 -27.05 0.52
N THR A 29 7.89 -27.33 -0.25
CA THR A 29 9.12 -26.56 -0.18
C THR A 29 8.94 -25.16 -0.76
N TRP A 30 9.66 -24.18 -0.25
CA TRP A 30 9.56 -22.79 -0.68
C TRP A 30 9.83 -22.61 -2.19
N GLN A 31 10.72 -23.42 -2.77
CA GLN A 31 11.02 -23.40 -4.22
C GLN A 31 9.78 -23.72 -5.05
N ASN A 32 9.05 -24.79 -4.69
CA ASN A 32 7.86 -25.22 -5.41
C ASN A 32 6.74 -24.16 -5.34
N ILE A 33 6.60 -23.49 -4.19
CA ILE A 33 5.63 -22.43 -4.02
C ILE A 33 5.96 -21.25 -4.93
N TRP A 34 7.21 -20.78 -4.95
CA TRP A 34 7.63 -19.66 -5.80
C TRP A 34 7.51 -19.99 -7.29
N VAL A 35 7.86 -21.20 -7.71
CA VAL A 35 7.68 -21.64 -9.10
C VAL A 35 6.20 -21.63 -9.48
N THR A 36 5.34 -22.16 -8.62
CA THR A 36 3.89 -22.20 -8.87
C THR A 36 3.31 -20.78 -8.98
N ILE A 37 3.64 -19.89 -8.05
CA ILE A 37 3.21 -18.48 -8.11
C ILE A 37 3.71 -17.81 -9.39
N SER A 38 4.97 -18.03 -9.76
CA SER A 38 5.55 -17.46 -10.99
C SER A 38 4.81 -17.92 -12.25
N ILE A 39 4.48 -19.20 -12.36
CA ILE A 39 3.70 -19.74 -13.48
C ILE A 39 2.31 -19.09 -13.54
N ILE A 40 1.62 -18.97 -12.40
CA ILE A 40 0.30 -18.33 -12.32
C ILE A 40 0.37 -16.89 -12.79
N VAL A 41 1.35 -16.13 -12.34
CA VAL A 41 1.53 -14.73 -12.71
C VAL A 41 1.83 -14.58 -14.21
N ILE A 42 2.73 -15.40 -14.75
CA ILE A 42 3.09 -15.38 -16.19
C ILE A 42 1.88 -15.72 -17.08
N LEU A 43 1.00 -16.60 -16.64
CA LEU A 43 -0.21 -16.95 -17.39
C LEU A 43 -1.31 -15.91 -17.25
N LEU A 44 -1.58 -15.42 -16.04
CA LEU A 44 -2.68 -14.49 -15.77
C LEU A 44 -2.43 -13.07 -16.26
N LEU A 45 -1.19 -12.56 -16.12
CA LEU A 45 -0.87 -11.17 -16.47
C LEU A 45 -1.12 -10.83 -17.95
N PRO A 46 -0.66 -11.62 -18.94
CA PRO A 46 -0.94 -11.33 -20.36
C PRO A 46 -2.44 -11.37 -20.67
N ILE A 47 -3.15 -12.34 -20.09
CA ILE A 47 -4.60 -12.50 -20.29
C ILE A 47 -5.35 -11.28 -19.73
N ALA A 48 -5.07 -10.91 -18.48
CA ALA A 48 -5.66 -9.76 -17.82
C ALA A 48 -5.33 -8.44 -18.58
N SER A 49 -4.08 -8.27 -19.01
CA SER A 49 -3.65 -7.10 -19.77
C SER A 49 -4.37 -7.01 -21.11
N TYR A 50 -4.51 -8.12 -21.81
CA TYR A 50 -5.24 -8.15 -23.11
C TYR A 50 -6.70 -7.74 -22.96
N TYR A 51 -7.40 -8.28 -21.94
CA TYR A 51 -8.81 -7.90 -21.68
C TYR A 51 -8.95 -6.45 -21.24
N LEU A 52 -8.04 -5.95 -20.39
CA LEU A 52 -8.07 -4.56 -19.95
C LEU A 52 -7.83 -3.59 -21.10
N ILE A 53 -6.81 -3.83 -21.94
CA ILE A 53 -6.48 -2.95 -23.07
C ILE A 53 -7.63 -2.95 -24.09
N LYS A 54 -8.22 -4.10 -24.37
CA LYS A 54 -9.36 -4.22 -25.30
C LYS A 54 -10.56 -3.39 -24.82
N ASN A 55 -10.84 -3.35 -23.53
CA ASN A 55 -11.99 -2.62 -22.98
C ASN A 55 -11.70 -1.12 -22.73
N LEU A 56 -10.44 -0.74 -22.50
CA LEU A 56 -10.05 0.66 -22.25
C LEU A 56 -9.94 1.51 -23.53
N SER A 57 -9.75 0.91 -24.69
CA SER A 57 -9.54 1.65 -25.95
C SER A 57 -10.76 2.45 -26.43
N LEU A 58 -11.95 2.24 -25.84
CA LEU A 58 -13.19 2.92 -26.21
C LEU A 58 -13.49 4.17 -25.36
N ASP A 59 -12.94 4.25 -24.13
CA ASP A 59 -13.30 5.30 -23.16
C ASP A 59 -12.28 6.46 -23.09
N SER A 60 -11.11 6.29 -23.69
CA SER A 60 -10.00 7.27 -23.60
C SER A 60 -10.22 8.53 -24.43
N ARG A 61 -11.11 8.52 -25.41
CA ARG A 61 -11.32 9.66 -26.34
C ARG A 61 -12.21 10.76 -25.75
N GLU A 62 -13.11 10.44 -24.84
CA GLU A 62 -14.00 11.45 -24.23
C GLU A 62 -13.36 12.19 -23.07
N THR A 63 -12.46 11.53 -22.32
CA THR A 63 -11.81 12.13 -21.13
C THR A 63 -10.77 13.19 -21.52
N ASP A 64 -10.10 13.05 -22.68
CA ASP A 64 -9.02 13.95 -23.13
C ASP A 64 -9.53 15.34 -23.52
N ASN A 65 -10.77 15.44 -24.01
CA ASN A 65 -11.38 16.71 -24.40
C ASN A 65 -11.87 17.55 -23.22
N ASN A 66 -12.30 16.93 -22.13
CA ASN A 66 -12.76 17.62 -20.92
C ASN A 66 -11.59 18.08 -20.03
N GLN A 67 -10.47 17.36 -20.00
CA GLN A 67 -9.27 17.76 -19.26
C GLN A 67 -8.58 18.98 -19.88
N LYS A 68 -8.59 19.13 -21.21
CA LYS A 68 -7.95 20.27 -21.90
C LYS A 68 -8.63 21.63 -21.62
N GLN A 69 -9.88 21.64 -21.17
CA GLN A 69 -10.59 22.89 -20.83
C GLN A 69 -10.37 23.35 -19.38
N VAL A 70 -10.06 22.44 -18.46
CA VAL A 70 -9.83 22.77 -17.03
C VAL A 70 -8.41 23.28 -16.77
N ASP A 71 -7.44 22.89 -17.61
CA ASP A 71 -6.01 23.17 -17.38
C ASP A 71 -5.54 24.59 -17.76
N LYS A 72 -6.37 25.44 -18.35
CA LYS A 72 -5.94 26.77 -18.82
C LYS A 72 -5.60 27.78 -17.72
N ASN A 73 -6.00 27.54 -16.48
CA ASN A 73 -5.79 28.47 -15.36
C ASN A 73 -4.89 27.96 -14.23
N ILE A 74 -4.32 26.77 -14.37
CA ILE A 74 -3.42 26.22 -13.35
C ILE A 74 -1.99 26.49 -13.75
N LYS A 75 -1.22 27.20 -12.91
CA LYS A 75 0.23 27.41 -13.10
C LYS A 75 0.92 26.07 -13.21
N GLN A 76 1.44 25.75 -14.38
CA GLN A 76 2.24 24.55 -14.60
C GLN A 76 3.68 24.80 -14.10
N TRP A 77 4.05 24.08 -13.03
CA TRP A 77 5.38 24.17 -12.45
C TRP A 77 6.38 23.38 -13.29
N THR A 78 7.52 23.98 -13.60
CA THR A 78 8.64 23.25 -14.20
C THR A 78 9.35 22.40 -13.14
N ARG A 79 10.04 21.33 -13.57
CA ARG A 79 10.77 20.43 -12.64
C ARG A 79 11.79 21.20 -11.78
N LEU A 80 12.48 22.17 -12.36
CA LEU A 80 13.46 22.99 -11.63
C LEU A 80 12.80 23.92 -10.59
N GLU A 81 11.63 24.48 -10.88
CA GLU A 81 10.88 25.30 -9.91
C GLU A 81 10.44 24.48 -8.71
N VAL A 82 9.95 23.25 -8.94
CA VAL A 82 9.55 22.33 -7.86
C VAL A 82 10.76 21.96 -7.01
N LEU A 83 11.89 21.63 -7.60
CA LEU A 83 13.13 21.29 -6.88
C LEU A 83 13.74 22.47 -6.10
N LYS A 84 13.46 23.69 -6.50
CA LYS A 84 13.91 24.92 -5.77
C LYS A 84 12.98 25.28 -4.61
N ASP A 85 11.76 24.76 -4.58
CA ASP A 85 10.82 25.06 -3.51
C ASP A 85 11.09 24.17 -2.28
N TYR A 86 11.41 24.80 -1.14
CA TYR A 86 11.65 24.08 0.13
C TYR A 86 10.45 23.24 0.58
N ARG A 87 9.24 23.62 0.18
CA ARG A 87 7.99 22.88 0.51
C ARG A 87 8.00 21.48 -0.08
N PHE A 88 8.62 21.31 -1.25
CA PHE A 88 8.79 20.02 -1.87
C PHE A 88 9.57 19.05 -0.97
N TYR A 89 10.66 19.49 -0.36
CA TYR A 89 11.48 18.64 0.51
C TYR A 89 10.75 18.28 1.81
N ILE A 90 10.00 19.20 2.40
CA ILE A 90 9.20 18.93 3.61
C ILE A 90 8.13 17.89 3.31
N ILE A 91 7.38 18.04 2.21
CA ILE A 91 6.33 17.11 1.83
C ILE A 91 6.93 15.75 1.48
N SER A 92 8.00 15.73 0.69
CA SER A 92 8.68 14.49 0.30
C SER A 92 9.23 13.72 1.50
N SER A 93 9.87 14.42 2.46
CA SER A 93 10.35 13.81 3.70
C SER A 93 9.21 13.20 4.52
N ASN A 94 8.10 13.90 4.64
CA ASN A 94 6.92 13.41 5.35
C ASN A 94 6.32 12.15 4.67
N MET A 95 6.27 12.13 3.35
CA MET A 95 5.78 10.98 2.58
C MET A 95 6.77 9.79 2.57
N LEU A 96 8.07 10.06 2.74
CA LEU A 96 9.10 9.01 2.75
C LEU A 96 9.13 8.21 4.07
N ALA A 97 8.65 8.79 5.16
CA ALA A 97 8.68 8.17 6.47
C ALA A 97 7.95 6.82 6.51
N MET A 98 6.76 6.75 5.92
CA MET A 98 5.95 5.53 5.90
C MET A 98 6.64 4.37 5.15
N PRO A 99 7.05 4.51 3.88
CA PRO A 99 7.73 3.41 3.19
C PRO A 99 9.06 3.04 3.84
N TRP A 100 9.80 3.98 4.41
CA TRP A 100 11.04 3.70 5.12
C TRP A 100 10.84 2.78 6.33
N ILE A 101 9.90 3.13 7.21
CA ILE A 101 9.60 2.35 8.42
C ILE A 101 8.96 1.01 8.05
N ALA A 102 7.98 1.00 7.13
CA ALA A 102 7.31 -0.22 6.69
C ALA A 102 8.31 -1.21 6.05
N THR A 103 9.21 -0.74 5.18
CA THR A 103 10.25 -1.59 4.60
C THR A 103 11.19 -2.14 5.68
N GLY A 104 11.56 -1.33 6.65
CA GLY A 104 12.37 -1.78 7.80
C GLY A 104 11.70 -2.92 8.55
N VAL A 105 10.42 -2.80 8.87
CA VAL A 105 9.66 -3.86 9.56
C VAL A 105 9.54 -5.11 8.69
N PHE A 106 9.27 -4.98 7.39
CA PHE A 106 9.21 -6.14 6.49
C PHE A 106 10.54 -6.89 6.36
N VAL A 107 11.65 -6.17 6.28
CA VAL A 107 12.98 -6.81 6.19
C VAL A 107 13.36 -7.51 7.50
N TYR A 108 13.07 -6.89 8.63
CA TYR A 108 13.43 -7.41 9.95
C TYR A 108 12.31 -8.20 10.65
N GLN A 109 11.20 -8.50 9.96
CA GLN A 109 10.05 -9.18 10.55
C GLN A 109 10.41 -10.51 11.24
N SER A 110 11.26 -11.34 10.62
CA SER A 110 11.70 -12.62 11.20
C SER A 110 12.51 -12.42 12.48
N TYR A 111 13.35 -11.40 12.51
CA TYR A 111 14.11 -11.05 13.71
C TYR A 111 13.20 -10.59 14.85
N VAL A 112 12.23 -9.71 14.56
CA VAL A 112 11.26 -9.22 15.55
C VAL A 112 10.42 -10.37 16.10
N THR A 113 9.95 -11.27 15.23
CA THR A 113 9.18 -12.46 15.63
C THR A 113 9.99 -13.35 16.56
N SER A 114 11.24 -13.65 16.21
CA SER A 114 12.12 -14.49 17.02
C SER A 114 12.45 -13.84 18.38
N SER A 115 12.75 -12.54 18.37
CA SER A 115 13.14 -11.81 19.60
C SER A 115 11.97 -11.66 20.58
N LYS A 116 10.76 -11.57 20.10
CA LYS A 116 9.53 -11.44 20.91
C LYS A 116 8.85 -12.79 21.19
N GLY A 117 9.35 -13.89 20.65
CA GLY A 117 8.78 -15.24 20.83
C GLY A 117 7.40 -15.39 20.20
N TRP A 118 7.08 -14.63 19.15
CA TRP A 118 5.80 -14.75 18.44
C TRP A 118 5.80 -15.96 17.52
N GLY A 119 4.63 -16.59 17.35
CA GLY A 119 4.46 -17.69 16.40
C GLY A 119 4.63 -17.22 14.94
N GLU A 120 5.05 -18.12 14.07
CA GLU A 120 5.26 -17.83 12.64
C GLU A 120 4.01 -17.29 11.93
N PHE A 121 2.82 -17.75 12.35
CA PHE A 121 1.55 -17.27 11.82
C PHE A 121 1.17 -15.86 12.26
N THR A 122 1.75 -15.33 13.34
CA THR A 122 1.35 -14.04 13.89
C THR A 122 1.55 -12.91 12.89
N ILE A 123 2.67 -12.90 12.19
CA ILE A 123 2.94 -11.88 11.16
C ILE A 123 2.03 -12.06 9.95
N ALA A 124 1.82 -13.31 9.49
CA ALA A 124 0.91 -13.56 8.37
C ALA A 124 -0.52 -13.08 8.69
N GLN A 125 -0.98 -13.29 9.92
CA GLN A 125 -2.28 -12.81 10.38
C GLN A 125 -2.33 -11.27 10.52
N SER A 126 -1.24 -10.62 10.92
CA SER A 126 -1.18 -9.16 11.00
C SER A 126 -1.36 -8.48 9.64
N PHE A 127 -0.90 -9.11 8.54
CA PHE A 127 -1.18 -8.64 7.19
C PHE A 127 -2.67 -8.63 6.83
N MET A 128 -3.45 -9.57 7.36
CA MET A 128 -4.92 -9.55 7.18
C MET A 128 -5.53 -8.32 7.84
N SER A 129 -5.12 -8.01 9.06
CA SER A 129 -5.57 -6.79 9.76
C SER A 129 -5.15 -5.53 9.02
N TYR A 130 -3.89 -5.44 8.59
CA TYR A 130 -3.37 -4.35 7.77
C TYR A 130 -4.23 -4.12 6.53
N SER A 131 -4.58 -5.17 5.78
CA SER A 131 -5.39 -5.07 4.57
C SER A 131 -6.81 -4.57 4.86
N ILE A 132 -7.43 -5.02 5.96
CA ILE A 132 -8.76 -4.54 6.38
C ILE A 132 -8.70 -3.04 6.69
N PHE A 133 -7.70 -2.59 7.45
CA PHE A 133 -7.53 -1.18 7.78
C PHE A 133 -7.20 -0.33 6.54
N THR A 134 -6.40 -0.85 5.62
CA THR A 134 -6.07 -0.17 4.35
C THR A 134 -7.32 0.08 3.51
N VAL A 135 -8.15 -0.95 3.31
CA VAL A 135 -9.41 -0.81 2.56
C VAL A 135 -10.37 0.16 3.28
N SER A 136 -10.51 0.03 4.60
CA SER A 136 -11.36 0.92 5.39
C SER A 136 -10.90 2.38 5.27
N THR A 137 -9.59 2.62 5.39
CA THR A 137 -9.01 3.97 5.25
C THR A 137 -9.20 4.52 3.84
N LEU A 138 -9.05 3.69 2.80
CA LEU A 138 -9.28 4.10 1.42
C LEU A 138 -10.72 4.58 1.18
N LEU A 139 -11.70 3.88 1.76
CA LEU A 139 -13.12 4.25 1.66
C LEU A 139 -13.42 5.54 2.44
N LEU A 140 -12.77 5.73 3.60
CA LEU A 140 -12.96 6.91 4.45
C LEU A 140 -12.16 8.13 3.98
N ALA A 141 -11.10 7.93 3.20
CA ALA A 141 -10.20 9.00 2.76
C ALA A 141 -10.92 10.09 1.95
N GLY A 142 -11.85 9.71 1.06
CA GLY A 142 -12.63 10.66 0.28
C GLY A 142 -13.40 11.65 1.18
N PRO A 143 -14.35 11.20 1.99
CA PRO A 143 -15.10 12.04 2.91
C PRO A 143 -14.23 12.83 3.91
N LEU A 144 -13.09 12.24 4.36
CA LEU A 144 -12.17 12.93 5.25
C LEU A 144 -11.46 14.09 4.55
N ILE A 145 -11.01 13.92 3.34
CA ILE A 145 -10.35 14.98 2.55
C ILE A 145 -11.33 16.12 2.29
N ASP A 146 -12.58 15.81 1.96
CA ASP A 146 -13.62 16.80 1.72
C ASP A 146 -13.92 17.62 2.99
N LYS A 147 -13.93 16.97 4.16
CA LYS A 147 -14.24 17.62 5.44
C LYS A 147 -13.06 18.38 6.05
N PHE A 148 -11.85 17.83 6.04
CA PHE A 148 -10.70 18.35 6.80
C PHE A 148 -9.64 19.05 5.96
N SER A 149 -9.73 19.03 4.64
CA SER A 149 -8.70 19.50 3.70
C SER A 149 -7.42 18.65 3.69
N SER A 150 -6.89 18.43 2.49
CA SER A 150 -5.66 17.63 2.26
C SER A 150 -4.46 18.10 3.07
N ARG A 151 -4.32 19.42 3.32
CA ARG A 151 -3.18 19.97 4.08
C ARG A 151 -3.16 19.50 5.53
N LYS A 152 -4.31 19.46 6.20
CA LYS A 152 -4.41 19.00 7.60
C LYS A 152 -4.12 17.52 7.69
N LEU A 153 -4.70 16.72 6.79
CA LEU A 153 -4.46 15.28 6.75
C LEU A 153 -3.00 14.94 6.51
N LEU A 154 -2.31 15.68 5.63
CA LEU A 154 -0.89 15.48 5.37
C LEU A 154 -0.01 15.68 6.61
N ILE A 155 -0.36 16.64 7.48
CA ILE A 155 0.38 16.89 8.73
C ILE A 155 0.23 15.73 9.71
N TYR A 156 -0.97 15.16 9.82
CA TYR A 156 -1.29 14.13 10.80
C TYR A 156 -1.07 12.70 10.31
N MET A 157 -0.77 12.49 9.02
CA MET A 157 -0.70 11.16 8.41
C MET A 157 0.32 10.22 9.06
N ASN A 158 1.41 10.74 9.61
CA ASN A 158 2.46 9.93 10.24
C ASN A 158 2.22 9.64 11.73
N ILE A 159 1.21 10.24 12.36
CA ILE A 159 0.92 10.00 13.79
C ILE A 159 0.55 8.55 14.06
N PRO A 160 -0.36 7.91 13.32
CA PRO A 160 -0.65 6.50 13.53
C PRO A 160 0.57 5.60 13.40
N LEU A 161 1.45 5.89 12.43
CA LEU A 161 2.69 5.15 12.21
C LEU A 161 3.65 5.27 13.42
N LEU A 162 3.81 6.47 13.96
CA LEU A 162 4.62 6.68 15.15
C LEU A 162 4.04 5.95 16.36
N LEU A 163 2.73 6.03 16.56
CA LEU A 163 2.05 5.35 17.67
C LEU A 163 2.20 3.83 17.56
N SER A 164 2.00 3.24 16.38
CA SER A 164 2.13 1.79 16.17
C SER A 164 3.57 1.32 16.40
N THR A 165 4.57 2.08 15.92
CA THR A 165 5.98 1.78 16.15
C THR A 165 6.31 1.83 17.66
N PHE A 166 5.76 2.80 18.38
CA PHE A 166 5.96 2.94 19.82
C PHE A 166 5.33 1.77 20.59
N VAL A 167 4.14 1.34 20.19
CA VAL A 167 3.45 0.19 20.80
C VAL A 167 4.26 -1.10 20.60
N ILE A 168 4.82 -1.34 19.41
CA ILE A 168 5.68 -2.52 19.18
C ILE A 168 6.95 -2.50 20.05
N ILE A 169 7.54 -1.34 20.30
CA ILE A 169 8.73 -1.24 21.14
C ILE A 169 8.42 -1.52 22.62
N LEU A 170 7.28 -1.01 23.11
CA LEU A 170 6.95 -1.07 24.53
C LEU A 170 6.32 -2.40 24.98
N PHE A 171 5.63 -3.09 24.09
CA PHE A 171 4.88 -4.29 24.44
C PHE A 171 5.37 -5.51 23.66
N ASP A 172 5.52 -6.65 24.38
CA ASP A 172 5.97 -7.92 23.78
C ASP A 172 4.82 -8.86 23.41
N SER A 173 3.59 -8.49 23.73
CA SER A 173 2.41 -9.28 23.39
C SER A 173 2.25 -9.46 21.87
N SER A 174 1.90 -10.66 21.40
CA SER A 174 1.61 -10.93 19.99
C SER A 174 0.48 -10.07 19.41
N VAL A 175 -0.40 -9.54 20.27
CA VAL A 175 -1.47 -8.60 19.87
C VAL A 175 -0.90 -7.32 19.28
N THR A 176 0.31 -6.90 19.67
CA THR A 176 0.94 -5.69 19.13
C THR A 176 1.31 -5.79 17.66
N ALA A 177 1.49 -7.01 17.14
CA ALA A 177 1.70 -7.23 15.71
C ALA A 177 0.50 -6.80 14.84
N PHE A 178 -0.70 -6.75 15.42
CA PHE A 178 -1.93 -6.34 14.71
C PHE A 178 -2.16 -4.82 14.75
N VAL A 179 -1.38 -4.08 15.53
CA VAL A 179 -1.48 -2.63 15.64
C VAL A 179 -0.57 -1.90 14.65
N PHE A 180 0.47 -2.57 14.19
CA PHE A 180 1.39 -2.05 13.18
C PHE A 180 0.85 -2.24 11.77
#